data_622b81cfbf4eeabd07e6f90924e73ddd
#
_entry.id   622b81cfbf4eeabd07e6f90924e73ddd
#
_cell.length_a   1.000
_cell.length_b   1.000
_cell.length_c   1.000
_cell.angle_alpha   90.00
_cell.angle_beta   90.00
_cell.angle_gamma   90.00
#
_symmetry.space_group_name_H-M   'P 1'
#
loop_
_entity.id
_entity.type
_entity.pdbx_description
1 polymer ?
#
loop_
_entity_poly.entity_id
_entity_poly.type
_entity_poly.pdbx_seq_one_letter_code
_entity_poly.pdbx_strand_id
1 'polypeptide(L)'
;MIEYWWPTEIGFYDNPNHKKLKLINFCYDIQKNNKSGGKGWVSNETYNTSNNVFQVHKNKKFKKLHEWILEAVKKYINQVKLKFKINETESWFNIYKKGDYQEIHHHHNTVISAVYFLKSNEKSSPLIFKPTFLDQLDLKKINSHGYNSNVQYKAIPGRLVVFRSFVPHCVAKHNDNQDRITLAYNFR
;
A
#
# COMPACT_ATOMS: atom_id res chain seq x y z
N MET A 1 -5.05 36.43 -2.59
CA MET A 1 -4.12 35.40 -3.11
C MET A 1 -4.17 34.24 -2.12
N ILE A 2 -4.27 32.99 -2.58
CA ILE A 2 -4.28 31.78 -1.74
C ILE A 2 -3.08 30.93 -2.19
N GLU A 3 -2.29 30.45 -1.21
CA GLU A 3 -1.16 29.56 -1.44
C GLU A 3 -1.42 28.23 -0.72
N TYR A 4 -0.96 27.13 -1.32
CA TYR A 4 -1.07 25.78 -0.75
C TYR A 4 0.31 25.31 -0.33
N TRP A 5 0.51 25.07 0.97
CA TRP A 5 1.75 24.60 1.54
C TRP A 5 1.60 23.14 2.01
N TRP A 6 2.66 22.34 1.78
CA TRP A 6 2.76 20.92 2.19
C TRP A 6 1.62 20.02 1.71
N PRO A 7 1.27 20.04 0.43
CA PRO A 7 0.30 19.10 -0.09
C PRO A 7 0.80 17.66 0.08
N THR A 8 -0.12 16.74 0.39
CA THR A 8 0.17 15.30 0.44
C THR A 8 -0.30 14.68 -0.86
N GLU A 9 0.64 14.28 -1.71
CA GLU A 9 0.34 13.68 -3.00
C GLU A 9 0.15 12.17 -2.85
N ILE A 10 -0.96 11.64 -3.35
CA ILE A 10 -1.25 10.20 -3.45
C ILE A 10 -1.62 9.91 -4.89
N GLY A 11 -0.84 9.08 -5.56
CA GLY A 11 -1.10 8.62 -6.91
C GLY A 11 -1.78 7.26 -6.93
N PHE A 12 -2.64 7.01 -7.93
CA PHE A 12 -3.17 5.68 -8.17
C PHE A 12 -3.10 5.33 -9.66
N TYR A 13 -2.80 4.06 -9.95
CA TYR A 13 -2.59 3.55 -11.29
C TYR A 13 -3.22 2.18 -11.42
N ASP A 14 -4.01 1.96 -12.46
CA ASP A 14 -4.68 0.69 -12.69
C ASP A 14 -3.92 -0.14 -13.74
N ASN A 15 -3.56 -1.38 -13.39
CA ASN A 15 -2.82 -2.27 -14.28
C ASN A 15 -3.77 -2.95 -15.29
N PRO A 16 -3.68 -2.63 -16.56
CA PRO A 16 -4.58 -3.20 -17.60
C PRO A 16 -4.39 -4.71 -17.78
N ASN A 17 -3.24 -5.25 -17.37
CA ASN A 17 -2.90 -6.67 -17.49
C ASN A 17 -3.13 -7.47 -16.21
N HIS A 18 -3.73 -6.89 -15.18
CA HIS A 18 -3.92 -7.52 -13.86
C HIS A 18 -4.51 -8.94 -13.97
N LYS A 19 -5.60 -9.12 -14.72
CA LYS A 19 -6.28 -10.42 -14.88
C LYS A 19 -5.40 -11.51 -15.48
N LYS A 20 -4.33 -11.16 -16.20
CA LYS A 20 -3.39 -12.09 -16.84
C LYS A 20 -2.28 -12.61 -15.92
N LEU A 21 -2.11 -11.99 -14.72
CA LEU A 21 -0.95 -12.24 -13.86
C LEU A 21 -0.91 -13.62 -13.19
N LYS A 22 -2.06 -14.24 -12.89
CA LYS A 22 -2.18 -15.56 -12.25
C LYS A 22 -1.29 -15.76 -11.01
N LEU A 23 -1.09 -14.71 -10.18
CA LEU A 23 -0.14 -14.71 -9.05
C LEU A 23 -0.79 -15.09 -7.71
N ILE A 24 -2.11 -15.13 -7.62
CA ILE A 24 -2.85 -15.36 -6.36
C ILE A 24 -2.48 -16.71 -5.75
N ASN A 25 -2.57 -17.80 -6.54
CA ASN A 25 -2.25 -19.15 -6.06
C ASN A 25 -0.77 -19.25 -5.64
N PHE A 26 0.12 -18.57 -6.36
CA PHE A 26 1.53 -18.56 -6.00
C PHE A 26 1.78 -17.87 -4.64
N CYS A 27 1.04 -16.81 -4.29
CA CYS A 27 1.12 -16.22 -2.94
C CYS A 27 0.67 -17.23 -1.86
N TYR A 28 -0.37 -18.01 -2.10
CA TYR A 28 -0.79 -19.07 -1.17
C TYR A 28 0.24 -20.20 -1.05
N ASP A 29 0.89 -20.60 -2.14
CA ASP A 29 1.95 -21.59 -2.10
C ASP A 29 3.15 -21.11 -1.27
N ILE A 30 3.52 -19.83 -1.39
CA ILE A 30 4.55 -19.23 -0.54
C ILE A 30 4.11 -19.24 0.92
N GLN A 31 2.86 -18.87 1.21
CA GLN A 31 2.33 -18.87 2.58
C GLN A 31 2.41 -20.25 3.24
N LYS A 32 2.10 -21.31 2.50
CA LYS A 32 2.18 -22.70 3.02
C LYS A 32 3.59 -23.10 3.43
N ASN A 33 4.60 -22.58 2.73
CA ASN A 33 5.99 -23.00 2.89
C ASN A 33 6.84 -22.04 3.74
N ASN A 34 6.29 -20.91 4.18
CA ASN A 34 7.03 -19.90 4.92
C ASN A 34 6.21 -19.38 6.11
N LYS A 35 6.87 -19.22 7.26
CA LYS A 35 6.28 -18.53 8.40
C LYS A 35 6.10 -17.05 8.10
N SER A 36 5.14 -16.40 8.76
CA SER A 36 4.95 -14.95 8.66
C SER A 36 6.19 -14.20 9.16
N GLY A 37 6.56 -13.13 8.45
CA GLY A 37 7.66 -12.24 8.81
C GLY A 37 7.31 -11.17 9.86
N GLY A 38 6.06 -11.10 10.28
CA GLY A 38 5.45 -9.99 11.02
C GLY A 38 5.83 -9.84 12.49
N LYS A 39 7.04 -10.15 12.88
CA LYS A 39 7.51 -9.83 14.23
C LYS A 39 7.51 -8.31 14.44
N GLY A 40 6.80 -7.83 15.46
CA GLY A 40 6.72 -6.41 15.82
C GLY A 40 5.48 -5.69 15.32
N TRP A 41 4.59 -6.33 14.58
CA TRP A 41 3.27 -5.77 14.27
C TRP A 41 2.30 -6.06 15.40
N VAL A 42 1.47 -5.08 15.76
CA VAL A 42 0.41 -5.26 16.78
C VAL A 42 -0.62 -6.28 16.28
N SER A 43 -0.94 -6.24 14.98
CA SER A 43 -1.78 -7.24 14.33
C SER A 43 -0.98 -8.49 13.94
N ASN A 44 -0.54 -9.26 14.91
CA ASN A 44 0.30 -10.47 14.69
C ASN A 44 -0.35 -11.56 13.83
N GLU A 45 -1.65 -11.49 13.60
CA GLU A 45 -2.42 -12.47 12.83
C GLU A 45 -2.27 -12.29 11.32
N THR A 46 -2.04 -11.06 10.85
CA THR A 46 -1.92 -10.79 9.41
C THR A 46 -0.65 -11.44 8.84
N TYR A 47 -0.83 -12.42 7.95
CA TYR A 47 0.31 -13.04 7.27
C TYR A 47 1.02 -12.02 6.35
N ASN A 48 2.33 -11.93 6.49
CA ASN A 48 3.16 -11.11 5.61
C ASN A 48 4.53 -11.75 5.35
N THR A 49 5.19 -11.34 4.28
CA THR A 49 6.52 -11.83 3.91
C THR A 49 7.60 -10.77 4.07
N SER A 50 7.40 -9.79 4.97
CA SER A 50 8.42 -8.80 5.34
C SER A 50 9.64 -9.45 6.02
N ASN A 51 10.61 -8.65 6.43
CA ASN A 51 11.83 -9.13 7.10
C ASN A 51 12.58 -10.22 6.30
N ASN A 52 12.65 -10.03 4.97
CA ASN A 52 13.36 -10.93 4.04
C ASN A 52 12.79 -12.35 3.92
N VAL A 53 11.59 -12.63 4.42
CA VAL A 53 10.94 -13.94 4.23
C VAL A 53 10.74 -14.23 2.75
N PHE A 54 10.22 -13.23 2.00
CA PHE A 54 10.09 -13.34 0.55
C PHE A 54 10.02 -11.95 -0.08
N GLN A 55 10.96 -11.65 -0.98
CA GLN A 55 11.00 -10.38 -1.70
C GLN A 55 10.36 -10.51 -3.08
N VAL A 56 9.20 -9.87 -3.24
CA VAL A 56 8.39 -9.92 -4.46
C VAL A 56 9.19 -9.49 -5.69
N HIS A 57 9.93 -8.37 -5.61
CA HIS A 57 10.68 -7.79 -6.73
C HIS A 57 11.83 -8.67 -7.23
N LYS A 58 12.34 -9.61 -6.42
CA LYS A 58 13.42 -10.53 -6.79
C LYS A 58 12.93 -11.80 -7.47
N ASN A 59 11.62 -12.08 -7.42
CA ASN A 59 11.08 -13.33 -7.93
C ASN A 59 10.68 -13.24 -9.41
N LYS A 60 11.14 -14.18 -10.23
CA LYS A 60 10.88 -14.22 -11.69
C LYS A 60 9.39 -14.23 -12.05
N LYS A 61 8.53 -14.85 -11.24
CA LYS A 61 7.07 -14.87 -11.50
C LYS A 61 6.44 -13.49 -11.37
N PHE A 62 6.99 -12.62 -10.55
CA PHE A 62 6.51 -11.24 -10.38
C PHE A 62 7.17 -10.24 -11.34
N LYS A 63 8.15 -10.64 -12.14
CA LYS A 63 8.96 -9.74 -12.98
C LYS A 63 8.11 -8.74 -13.79
N LYS A 64 7.14 -9.22 -14.57
CA LYS A 64 6.26 -8.36 -15.40
C LYS A 64 5.46 -7.35 -14.55
N LEU A 65 4.97 -7.78 -13.39
CA LEU A 65 4.24 -6.89 -12.48
C LEU A 65 5.19 -5.88 -11.84
N HIS A 66 6.37 -6.31 -11.41
CA HIS A 66 7.38 -5.43 -10.83
C HIS A 66 7.83 -4.34 -11.83
N GLU A 67 8.10 -4.70 -13.07
CA GLU A 67 8.44 -3.74 -14.14
C GLU A 67 7.34 -2.69 -14.31
N TRP A 68 6.07 -3.12 -14.37
CA TRP A 68 4.93 -2.21 -14.46
C TRP A 68 4.81 -1.31 -13.21
N ILE A 69 5.03 -1.84 -12.01
CA ILE A 69 5.02 -1.05 -10.76
C ILE A 69 6.13 0.01 -10.81
N LEU A 70 7.34 -0.34 -11.25
CA LEU A 70 8.44 0.61 -11.38
C LEU A 70 8.11 1.75 -12.36
N GLU A 71 7.48 1.45 -13.48
CA GLU A 71 7.03 2.47 -14.44
C GLU A 71 5.99 3.41 -13.82
N ALA A 72 4.99 2.86 -13.11
CA ALA A 72 3.98 3.66 -12.41
C ALA A 72 4.60 4.55 -11.33
N VAL A 73 5.56 4.04 -10.55
CA VAL A 73 6.28 4.82 -9.52
C VAL A 73 7.12 5.93 -10.16
N LYS A 74 7.83 5.65 -11.26
CA LYS A 74 8.56 6.70 -12.02
C LYS A 74 7.62 7.78 -12.55
N LYS A 75 6.44 7.39 -13.04
CA LYS A 75 5.42 8.34 -13.46
C LYS A 75 4.95 9.23 -12.30
N TYR A 76 4.71 8.65 -11.12
CA TYR A 76 4.39 9.40 -9.91
C TYR A 76 5.50 10.40 -9.57
N ILE A 77 6.77 9.95 -9.51
CA ILE A 77 7.94 10.81 -9.22
C ILE A 77 7.96 12.04 -10.14
N ASN A 78 7.74 11.83 -11.43
CA ASN A 78 7.73 12.89 -12.43
C ASN A 78 6.53 13.83 -12.24
N GLN A 79 5.34 13.31 -11.97
CA GLN A 79 4.12 14.10 -11.76
C GLN A 79 4.22 15.02 -10.55
N VAL A 80 4.79 14.51 -9.44
CA VAL A 80 4.99 15.31 -8.21
C VAL A 80 6.30 16.12 -8.23
N LYS A 81 7.03 16.09 -9.36
CA LYS A 81 8.31 16.80 -9.56
C LYS A 81 9.36 16.51 -8.47
N LEU A 82 9.37 15.27 -7.98
CA LEU A 82 10.31 14.85 -6.94
C LEU A 82 11.69 14.58 -7.54
N LYS A 83 12.72 15.24 -7.02
CA LYS A 83 14.11 14.96 -7.38
C LYS A 83 14.59 13.71 -6.62
N PHE A 84 14.22 12.53 -7.15
CA PHE A 84 14.52 11.25 -6.51
C PHE A 84 14.84 10.18 -7.58
N LYS A 85 15.90 9.40 -7.33
CA LYS A 85 16.28 8.24 -8.14
C LYS A 85 16.15 6.98 -7.28
N ILE A 86 15.48 5.97 -7.80
CA ILE A 86 15.33 4.68 -7.12
C ILE A 86 16.68 3.95 -7.18
N ASN A 87 17.29 3.70 -6.02
CA ASN A 87 18.53 2.94 -5.87
C ASN A 87 18.28 1.54 -5.31
N GLU A 88 17.33 1.43 -4.40
CA GLU A 88 16.96 0.17 -3.75
C GLU A 88 15.45 -0.02 -3.74
N THR A 89 15.04 -1.28 -3.76
CA THR A 89 13.64 -1.69 -3.63
C THR A 89 13.52 -2.77 -2.57
N GLU A 90 12.60 -2.57 -1.64
CA GLU A 90 12.13 -3.59 -0.72
C GLU A 90 10.68 -3.94 -1.08
N SER A 91 10.30 -5.21 -1.02
CA SER A 91 8.92 -5.58 -1.33
C SER A 91 8.52 -6.90 -0.69
N TRP A 92 7.29 -6.95 -0.24
CA TRP A 92 6.66 -8.13 0.36
C TRP A 92 5.19 -8.21 -0.05
N PHE A 93 4.50 -9.28 0.34
CA PHE A 93 3.05 -9.34 0.23
C PHE A 93 2.40 -9.66 1.58
N ASN A 94 1.13 -9.25 1.70
CA ASN A 94 0.30 -9.49 2.86
C ASN A 94 -0.95 -10.25 2.44
N ILE A 95 -1.39 -11.18 3.29
CA ILE A 95 -2.68 -11.87 3.16
C ILE A 95 -3.50 -11.53 4.41
N TYR A 96 -4.58 -10.81 4.22
CA TYR A 96 -5.53 -10.44 5.27
C TYR A 96 -6.71 -11.41 5.23
N LYS A 97 -6.93 -12.11 6.30
CA LYS A 97 -8.13 -12.90 6.58
C LYS A 97 -9.14 -12.06 7.34
N LYS A 98 -10.34 -12.59 7.53
CA LYS A 98 -11.36 -11.95 8.37
C LYS A 98 -10.82 -11.70 9.77
N GLY A 99 -10.91 -10.46 10.22
CA GLY A 99 -10.39 -10.01 11.51
C GLY A 99 -9.05 -9.29 11.42
N ASP A 100 -8.25 -9.56 10.39
CA ASP A 100 -6.94 -8.97 10.20
C ASP A 100 -7.01 -7.47 9.87
N TYR A 101 -5.99 -6.73 10.27
CA TYR A 101 -5.84 -5.30 10.01
C TYR A 101 -4.35 -4.94 9.97
N GLN A 102 -4.03 -3.70 9.64
CA GLN A 102 -2.71 -3.14 9.83
C GLN A 102 -2.87 -1.85 10.61
N GLU A 103 -2.16 -1.72 11.73
CA GLU A 103 -2.12 -0.53 12.55
C GLU A 103 -1.59 0.68 11.79
N ILE A 104 -1.82 1.86 12.37
CA ILE A 104 -1.31 3.11 11.82
C ILE A 104 0.22 3.12 11.89
N HIS A 105 0.87 3.35 10.76
CA HIS A 105 2.32 3.37 10.64
C HIS A 105 2.77 4.24 9.47
N HIS A 106 4.05 4.50 9.40
CA HIS A 106 4.75 5.08 8.26
C HIS A 106 6.11 4.39 8.09
N HIS A 107 6.77 4.60 6.98
CA HIS A 107 8.03 3.93 6.71
C HIS A 107 9.21 4.88 6.88
N HIS A 108 10.14 4.51 7.77
CA HIS A 108 11.40 5.20 7.96
C HIS A 108 12.43 4.78 6.90
N ASN A 109 13.38 5.68 6.60
CA ASN A 109 14.49 5.42 5.67
C ASN A 109 14.05 5.04 4.24
N THR A 110 12.85 5.42 3.85
CA THR A 110 12.33 5.25 2.49
C THR A 110 11.68 6.54 2.01
N VAL A 111 11.66 6.75 0.69
CA VAL A 111 11.15 7.98 0.09
C VAL A 111 9.74 7.79 -0.45
N ILE A 112 9.50 6.66 -1.11
CA ILE A 112 8.22 6.32 -1.72
C ILE A 112 7.78 4.94 -1.26
N SER A 113 6.51 4.81 -0.94
CA SER A 113 5.85 3.54 -0.67
C SER A 113 4.72 3.31 -1.67
N ALA A 114 4.44 2.05 -1.96
CA ALA A 114 3.34 1.69 -2.84
C ALA A 114 2.65 0.40 -2.39
N VAL A 115 1.34 0.35 -2.60
CA VAL A 115 0.51 -0.82 -2.30
C VAL A 115 -0.27 -1.23 -3.54
N TYR A 116 -0.05 -2.45 -4.02
CA TYR A 116 -0.78 -3.04 -5.13
C TYR A 116 -1.82 -4.05 -4.63
N PHE A 117 -3.07 -3.90 -5.04
CA PHE A 117 -4.15 -4.82 -4.69
C PHE A 117 -4.15 -6.01 -5.67
N LEU A 118 -3.60 -7.16 -5.23
CA LEU A 118 -3.53 -8.37 -6.06
C LEU A 118 -4.85 -9.15 -6.02
N LYS A 119 -5.47 -9.28 -4.84
CA LYS A 119 -6.78 -9.92 -4.65
C LYS A 119 -7.61 -9.09 -3.69
N SER A 120 -8.78 -8.73 -4.10
CA SER A 120 -9.77 -7.98 -3.30
C SER A 120 -11.14 -8.02 -3.97
N ASN A 121 -12.16 -7.59 -3.26
CA ASN A 121 -13.52 -7.39 -3.73
C ASN A 121 -14.11 -6.12 -3.11
N GLU A 122 -15.37 -5.83 -3.35
CA GLU A 122 -16.07 -4.63 -2.88
C GLU A 122 -16.18 -4.53 -1.34
N LYS A 123 -16.11 -5.68 -0.64
CA LYS A 123 -16.17 -5.77 0.83
C LYS A 123 -14.78 -5.75 1.48
N SER A 124 -13.74 -5.78 0.67
CA SER A 124 -12.36 -5.76 1.18
C SER A 124 -12.04 -4.44 1.87
N SER A 125 -11.34 -4.53 3.01
CA SER A 125 -10.93 -3.36 3.79
C SER A 125 -10.10 -2.37 2.97
N PRO A 126 -10.38 -1.06 3.11
CA PRO A 126 -9.65 -0.01 2.39
C PRO A 126 -8.24 0.21 2.96
N LEU A 127 -7.39 0.81 2.14
CA LEU A 127 -6.19 1.50 2.59
C LEU A 127 -6.58 2.91 3.04
N ILE A 128 -6.20 3.27 4.27
CA ILE A 128 -6.59 4.54 4.91
C ILE A 128 -5.34 5.36 5.15
N PHE A 129 -5.35 6.62 4.71
CA PHE A 129 -4.33 7.61 5.03
C PHE A 129 -4.83 8.56 6.11
N LYS A 130 -3.92 8.90 7.01
CA LYS A 130 -4.15 9.89 8.07
C LYS A 130 -3.38 11.18 7.75
N PRO A 131 -3.85 12.34 8.21
CA PRO A 131 -3.10 13.56 8.06
C PRO A 131 -1.74 13.45 8.77
N THR A 132 -0.72 14.11 8.22
CA THR A 132 0.63 14.15 8.79
C THR A 132 0.76 15.08 9.98
N PHE A 133 -0.24 15.92 10.20
CA PHE A 133 -0.38 16.81 11.35
C PHE A 133 -1.75 16.59 12.00
N LEU A 134 -1.78 16.71 13.32
CA LEU A 134 -3.03 16.68 14.07
C LEU A 134 -3.68 18.03 13.91
N ASP A 135 -4.76 18.11 13.17
CA ASP A 135 -5.65 19.25 13.21
C ASP A 135 -6.47 19.14 14.51
N GLN A 136 -6.21 20.05 15.43
CA GLN A 136 -6.95 20.14 16.70
C GLN A 136 -8.34 20.80 16.53
N LEU A 137 -8.67 21.21 15.31
CA LEU A 137 -9.97 21.80 15.03
C LEU A 137 -11.05 20.72 15.06
N ASP A 138 -12.18 21.04 15.66
CA ASP A 138 -13.37 20.20 15.63
C ASP A 138 -13.95 20.18 14.20
N LEU A 139 -13.49 19.21 13.40
CA LEU A 139 -13.87 19.07 12.00
C LEU A 139 -15.39 18.86 11.79
N LYS A 140 -16.15 18.55 12.84
CA LYS A 140 -17.62 18.50 12.78
C LYS A 140 -18.24 19.89 12.55
N LYS A 141 -17.52 20.96 12.90
CA LYS A 141 -17.97 22.36 12.74
C LYS A 141 -17.49 23.00 11.43
N ILE A 142 -16.53 22.38 10.74
CA ILE A 142 -15.96 22.93 9.51
C ILE A 142 -16.55 22.16 8.33
N ASN A 143 -17.66 22.66 7.79
CA ASN A 143 -18.25 22.18 6.53
C ASN A 143 -17.44 22.62 5.30
N SER A 144 -16.11 22.50 5.33
CA SER A 144 -15.27 22.90 4.22
C SER A 144 -14.84 21.68 3.40
N HIS A 145 -15.06 21.74 2.10
CA HIS A 145 -14.58 20.78 1.13
C HIS A 145 -13.05 20.63 1.25
N GLY A 146 -12.57 19.42 1.53
CA GLY A 146 -11.15 19.10 1.50
C GLY A 146 -10.46 18.82 2.85
N TYR A 147 -11.09 19.08 3.97
CA TYR A 147 -10.54 18.70 5.29
C TYR A 147 -11.16 17.39 5.79
N ASN A 148 -10.72 16.30 5.22
CA ASN A 148 -11.09 14.96 5.70
C ASN A 148 -10.09 14.50 6.75
N SER A 149 -10.56 14.03 7.89
CA SER A 149 -9.73 13.40 8.94
C SER A 149 -9.04 12.11 8.43
N ASN A 150 -9.54 11.52 7.35
CA ASN A 150 -9.00 10.33 6.73
C ASN A 150 -9.32 10.29 5.24
N VAL A 151 -8.37 9.84 4.44
CA VAL A 151 -8.59 9.54 3.02
C VAL A 151 -8.58 8.03 2.84
N GLN A 152 -9.61 7.47 2.21
CA GLN A 152 -9.76 6.03 2.05
C GLN A 152 -9.69 5.63 0.57
N TYR A 153 -8.84 4.69 0.26
CA TYR A 153 -8.77 4.06 -1.05
C TYR A 153 -9.35 2.66 -1.01
N LYS A 154 -10.44 2.46 -1.77
CA LYS A 154 -11.03 1.12 -1.94
C LYS A 154 -9.99 0.16 -2.50
N ALA A 155 -10.04 -1.08 -2.03
CA ALA A 155 -9.17 -2.16 -2.50
C ALA A 155 -9.66 -2.68 -3.86
N ILE A 156 -9.30 -2.00 -4.94
CA ILE A 156 -9.68 -2.38 -6.31
C ILE A 156 -8.60 -3.31 -6.88
N PRO A 157 -8.95 -4.54 -7.33
CA PRO A 157 -7.98 -5.46 -7.90
C PRO A 157 -7.25 -4.85 -9.10
N GLY A 158 -5.93 -4.92 -9.11
CA GLY A 158 -5.08 -4.34 -10.14
C GLY A 158 -4.68 -2.88 -9.93
N ARG A 159 -5.20 -2.22 -8.91
CA ARG A 159 -4.81 -0.84 -8.56
C ARG A 159 -3.54 -0.82 -7.73
N LEU A 160 -2.62 0.07 -8.10
CA LEU A 160 -1.47 0.49 -7.32
C LEU A 160 -1.75 1.86 -6.73
N VAL A 161 -1.54 2.02 -5.42
CA VAL A 161 -1.54 3.33 -4.73
C VAL A 161 -0.10 3.66 -4.38
N VAL A 162 0.37 4.85 -4.78
CA VAL A 162 1.75 5.33 -4.58
C VAL A 162 1.71 6.61 -3.74
N PHE A 163 2.59 6.70 -2.75
CA PHE A 163 2.62 7.83 -1.81
C PHE A 163 4.01 8.04 -1.20
N ARG A 164 4.20 9.20 -0.60
CA ARG A 164 5.43 9.49 0.16
C ARG A 164 5.44 8.64 1.44
N SER A 165 6.57 7.99 1.72
CA SER A 165 6.69 6.99 2.79
C SER A 165 6.41 7.52 4.20
N PHE A 166 6.57 8.83 4.41
CA PHE A 166 6.27 9.49 5.68
C PHE A 166 4.77 9.62 5.98
N VAL A 167 3.90 9.42 4.99
CA VAL A 167 2.45 9.58 5.17
C VAL A 167 1.89 8.46 6.04
N PRO A 168 1.30 8.77 7.21
CA PRO A 168 0.73 7.76 8.08
C PRO A 168 -0.44 7.05 7.40
N HIS A 169 -0.43 5.72 7.45
CA HIS A 169 -1.46 4.91 6.83
C HIS A 169 -1.74 3.63 7.60
N CYS A 170 -2.88 3.04 7.35
CA CYS A 170 -3.32 1.80 7.98
C CYS A 170 -4.26 1.02 7.05
N VAL A 171 -4.54 -0.22 7.42
CA VAL A 171 -5.59 -1.04 6.79
C VAL A 171 -6.67 -1.29 7.82
N ALA A 172 -7.90 -0.93 7.51
CA ALA A 172 -9.05 -1.21 8.36
C ALA A 172 -9.23 -2.71 8.61
N LYS A 173 -9.87 -3.07 9.72
CA LYS A 173 -10.20 -4.47 10.02
C LYS A 173 -10.93 -5.10 8.85
N HIS A 174 -10.42 -6.24 8.38
CA HIS A 174 -11.00 -6.97 7.25
C HIS A 174 -12.19 -7.80 7.72
N ASN A 175 -13.38 -7.46 7.25
CA ASN A 175 -14.61 -8.07 7.72
C ASN A 175 -15.21 -9.09 6.73
N ASP A 176 -14.56 -9.30 5.57
CA ASP A 176 -15.01 -10.27 4.57
C ASP A 176 -14.42 -11.67 4.85
N ASN A 177 -15.14 -12.70 4.42
CA ASN A 177 -14.68 -14.09 4.48
C ASN A 177 -13.67 -14.44 3.37
N GLN A 178 -13.60 -13.62 2.30
CA GLN A 178 -12.61 -13.79 1.23
C GLN A 178 -11.32 -13.05 1.59
N ASP A 179 -10.18 -13.71 1.41
CA ASP A 179 -8.89 -13.10 1.66
C ASP A 179 -8.63 -11.88 0.77
N ARG A 180 -8.00 -10.86 1.34
CA ARG A 180 -7.44 -9.71 0.64
C ARG A 180 -5.91 -9.89 0.55
N ILE A 181 -5.34 -9.84 -0.67
CA ILE A 181 -3.89 -9.95 -0.90
C ILE A 181 -3.37 -8.63 -1.47
N THR A 182 -2.33 -8.09 -0.85
CA THR A 182 -1.63 -6.90 -1.34
C THR A 182 -0.14 -7.14 -1.46
N LEU A 183 0.48 -6.47 -2.43
CA LEU A 183 1.93 -6.35 -2.51
C LEU A 183 2.32 -4.96 -2.01
N ALA A 184 3.28 -4.89 -1.11
CA ALA A 184 3.82 -3.65 -0.59
C ALA A 184 5.25 -3.44 -1.11
N TYR A 185 5.57 -2.19 -1.40
CA TYR A 185 6.85 -1.76 -1.94
C TYR A 185 7.34 -0.52 -1.22
N ASN A 186 8.64 -0.49 -0.94
CA ASN A 186 9.38 0.66 -0.46
C ASN A 186 10.54 0.94 -1.40
N PHE A 187 10.77 2.22 -1.73
CA PHE A 187 11.81 2.67 -2.64
C PHE A 187 12.73 3.67 -1.95
N ARG A 188 14.05 3.42 -2.06
CA ARG A 188 15.15 4.23 -1.53
C ARG A 188 16.05 4.73 -2.64
#